data_695743759907674f212e90f8a28fc376
#
_entry.id   695743759907674f212e90f8a28fc376
#
_cell.length_a   1.000
_cell.length_b   1.000
_cell.length_c   1.000
_cell.angle_alpha   90.00
_cell.angle_beta   90.00
_cell.angle_gamma   90.00
#
_symmetry.space_group_name_H-M   'P 1'
#
loop_
_entity.id
_entity.type
_entity.pdbx_description
1 polymer ?
#
loop_
_entity_poly.entity_id
_entity_poly.type
_entity_poly.pdbx_seq_one_letter_code
_entity_poly.pdbx_strand_id
1 'polypeptide(L)'
;LKSGLEKNAAGKKESYPGISIQSRWEELWKTVSSKDREEESESKDKTPEKDADSQRNIRVLIMTDGYQQIVHKEVEISAAGGLRIEKKDGLEETAGNEKIKITKEDTGFQNGKIRIQAIDGGEITVRSIRRGYGNPSYAGALDLYATSEGVVMVNELPLENYLCKVVPSEMPASYQKEALKAQAICARSYAYRQIMDYAYPEYQAHVNDSVEYQVYNNSYPADTATQAVKDTTGQVVWYQGNVASTYYFSTSCGETTDMTAWGDEVNESNAYLQSISVCGDVGDYEKDLPWYQWTAEISSERMAALLSNYAGKDLGT
;
A
#
# COMPACT_ATOMS: atom_id res chain seq x y z
N LEU A 1 16.16 14.94 -2.19
CA LEU A 1 16.78 13.59 -2.22
C LEU A 1 17.45 13.23 -3.56
N LYS A 2 17.14 13.93 -4.68
CA LYS A 2 17.79 13.66 -5.98
C LYS A 2 19.23 14.14 -6.10
N SER A 3 19.69 15.11 -5.33
CA SER A 3 21.04 15.71 -5.51
C SER A 3 22.16 15.00 -4.74
N GLY A 4 21.86 14.07 -3.85
CA GLY A 4 22.86 13.33 -3.07
C GLY A 4 23.28 11.99 -3.69
N LEU A 5 22.41 11.37 -4.48
CA LEU A 5 22.64 10.05 -5.07
C LEU A 5 23.38 10.10 -6.43
N GLU A 6 23.34 11.23 -7.15
CA GLU A 6 24.01 11.34 -8.45
C GLU A 6 25.54 11.56 -8.35
N LYS A 7 26.08 11.93 -7.19
CA LYS A 7 27.53 12.14 -7.03
C LYS A 7 28.35 10.89 -6.73
N ASN A 8 27.72 9.78 -6.36
CA ASN A 8 28.42 8.51 -6.08
C ASN A 8 28.41 7.51 -7.25
N ALA A 9 27.73 7.81 -8.35
CA ALA A 9 27.67 6.92 -9.52
C ALA A 9 28.80 7.13 -10.53
N ALA A 10 29.69 8.10 -10.33
CA ALA A 10 30.82 8.37 -11.22
C ALA A 10 32.15 8.16 -10.47
N GLY A 11 32.67 6.93 -10.50
CA GLY A 11 34.10 6.63 -10.32
C GLY A 11 34.48 6.00 -8.99
N LYS A 12 34.37 4.70 -8.91
CA LYS A 12 35.39 3.71 -8.60
C LYS A 12 34.79 2.32 -8.61
N LYS A 13 35.21 1.49 -9.55
CA LYS A 13 35.08 0.04 -9.43
C LYS A 13 36.03 -0.39 -8.31
N GLU A 14 35.55 -0.49 -7.10
CA GLU A 14 36.21 -1.28 -6.08
C GLU A 14 35.61 -2.69 -6.17
N SER A 15 36.45 -3.61 -6.65
CA SER A 15 36.18 -5.04 -6.61
C SER A 15 36.32 -5.48 -5.14
N TYR A 16 35.20 -5.73 -4.50
CA TYR A 16 35.20 -6.41 -3.20
C TYR A 16 35.51 -7.88 -3.40
N PRO A 17 36.45 -8.47 -2.65
CA PRO A 17 36.76 -9.88 -2.77
C PRO A 17 35.64 -10.72 -2.16
N GLY A 18 34.95 -11.47 -3.03
CA GLY A 18 34.28 -12.72 -2.76
C GLY A 18 33.07 -12.71 -1.84
N ILE A 19 32.00 -12.74 -2.41
CA ILE A 19 30.64 -13.26 -2.15
C ILE A 19 29.66 -12.21 -2.62
N SER A 20 29.09 -12.41 -3.82
CA SER A 20 27.99 -11.59 -4.29
C SER A 20 26.79 -11.82 -3.36
N ILE A 21 26.07 -10.76 -3.03
CA ILE A 21 24.79 -10.85 -2.28
C ILE A 21 23.89 -11.93 -2.90
N GLN A 22 23.96 -12.12 -4.19
CA GLN A 22 23.22 -13.11 -4.96
C GLN A 22 23.58 -14.58 -4.58
N SER A 23 24.86 -14.88 -4.31
CA SER A 23 25.28 -16.24 -3.90
C SER A 23 24.83 -16.59 -2.48
N ARG A 24 24.73 -15.59 -1.59
CA ARG A 24 24.29 -15.80 -0.20
C ARG A 24 22.78 -15.95 -0.10
N TRP A 25 22.00 -15.27 -0.94
CA TRP A 25 20.56 -15.51 -1.08
C TRP A 25 20.27 -16.90 -1.64
N GLU A 26 21.08 -17.37 -2.59
CA GLU A 26 20.96 -18.73 -3.13
C GLU A 26 21.31 -19.81 -2.09
N GLU A 27 22.27 -19.57 -1.19
CA GLU A 27 22.59 -20.49 -0.08
C GLU A 27 21.51 -20.48 1.00
N LEU A 28 21.03 -19.32 1.42
CA LEU A 28 19.90 -19.19 2.35
C LEU A 28 18.64 -19.85 1.77
N TRP A 29 18.35 -19.63 0.50
CA TRP A 29 17.22 -20.25 -0.18
C TRP A 29 17.34 -21.77 -0.26
N LYS A 30 18.53 -22.31 -0.51
CA LYS A 30 18.80 -23.75 -0.49
C LYS A 30 18.63 -24.34 0.92
N THR A 31 19.02 -23.60 1.94
CA THR A 31 18.91 -24.05 3.36
C THR A 31 17.46 -24.05 3.83
N VAL A 32 16.67 -23.03 3.47
CA VAL A 32 15.23 -22.97 3.73
C VAL A 32 14.51 -24.08 2.95
N SER A 33 14.78 -24.20 1.65
CA SER A 33 14.16 -25.20 0.78
C SER A 33 14.53 -26.65 1.11
N SER A 34 15.65 -26.91 1.79
CA SER A 34 16.02 -28.26 2.22
C SER A 34 15.36 -28.67 3.55
N LYS A 35 15.11 -27.72 4.45
CA LYS A 35 14.35 -27.99 5.69
C LYS A 35 12.87 -28.27 5.39
N ASP A 36 12.27 -27.50 4.48
CA ASP A 36 10.88 -27.70 4.08
C ASP A 36 10.64 -29.05 3.38
N ARG A 37 11.69 -29.66 2.75
CA ARG A 37 11.56 -30.98 2.10
C ARG A 37 11.57 -32.15 3.06
N GLU A 38 12.10 -32.01 4.25
CA GLU A 38 12.10 -33.10 5.25
C GLU A 38 10.79 -33.14 6.05
N GLU A 39 10.05 -32.04 6.16
CA GLU A 39 8.73 -31.96 6.81
C GLU A 39 7.55 -32.23 5.86
N GLU A 40 7.74 -32.12 4.52
CA GLU A 40 6.68 -32.35 3.51
C GLU A 40 6.33 -33.84 3.27
N SER A 41 6.99 -34.78 3.94
CA SER A 41 6.73 -36.21 3.70
C SER A 41 5.49 -36.78 4.39
N GLU A 42 4.76 -36.03 5.25
CA GLU A 42 3.61 -36.54 6.01
C GLU A 42 2.29 -35.75 5.90
N SER A 43 2.16 -34.71 5.09
CA SER A 43 0.85 -34.09 4.85
C SER A 43 0.50 -34.03 3.36
N LYS A 44 0.09 -35.14 2.82
CA LYS A 44 -0.68 -35.19 1.58
C LYS A 44 -2.12 -34.85 1.93
N ASP A 45 -2.56 -33.63 1.73
CA ASP A 45 -3.79 -33.25 1.00
C ASP A 45 -4.15 -31.80 1.23
N LYS A 46 -4.35 -31.09 0.14
CA LYS A 46 -4.85 -29.72 -0.13
C LYS A 46 -3.80 -28.74 -0.59
N THR A 47 -3.44 -28.87 -1.86
CA THR A 47 -2.97 -27.75 -2.65
C THR A 47 -4.13 -26.73 -2.71
N PRO A 48 -3.99 -25.48 -2.22
CA PRO A 48 -5.02 -24.47 -2.45
C PRO A 48 -5.09 -24.20 -3.95
N GLU A 49 -6.29 -24.16 -4.50
CA GLU A 49 -6.56 -23.78 -5.88
C GLU A 49 -5.91 -22.42 -6.15
N LYS A 50 -4.84 -22.41 -6.94
CA LYS A 50 -4.06 -21.23 -7.30
C LYS A 50 -4.87 -20.15 -8.04
N ASP A 51 -6.04 -20.48 -8.57
CA ASP A 51 -6.78 -19.64 -9.51
C ASP A 51 -7.95 -18.85 -8.88
N ALA A 52 -8.42 -19.21 -7.71
CA ALA A 52 -9.55 -18.52 -7.07
C ALA A 52 -9.13 -17.24 -6.31
N ASP A 53 -7.92 -17.17 -5.82
CA ASP A 53 -7.45 -16.09 -4.94
C ASP A 53 -6.89 -14.88 -5.69
N SER A 54 -6.41 -15.04 -6.91
CA SER A 54 -5.91 -13.94 -7.75
C SER A 54 -7.01 -13.00 -8.27
N GLN A 55 -8.28 -13.39 -8.13
CA GLN A 55 -9.45 -12.61 -8.56
C GLN A 55 -10.14 -11.82 -7.43
N ARG A 56 -9.61 -11.84 -6.20
CA ARG A 56 -10.21 -11.08 -5.11
C ARG A 56 -10.08 -9.58 -5.35
N ASN A 57 -11.19 -8.88 -5.15
CA ASN A 57 -11.19 -7.42 -5.18
C ASN A 57 -10.84 -6.87 -3.79
N ILE A 58 -10.07 -5.80 -3.79
CA ILE A 58 -9.89 -4.93 -2.63
C ILE A 58 -10.72 -3.66 -2.83
N ARG A 59 -11.21 -3.09 -1.74
CA ARG A 59 -11.98 -1.86 -1.71
C ARG A 59 -11.23 -0.84 -0.86
N VAL A 60 -10.75 0.22 -1.51
CA VAL A 60 -9.85 1.22 -0.94
C VAL A 60 -10.58 2.55 -0.81
N LEU A 61 -10.76 3.03 0.39
CA LEU A 61 -11.29 4.36 0.65
C LEU A 61 -10.22 5.40 0.27
N ILE A 62 -10.59 6.32 -0.62
CA ILE A 62 -9.68 7.35 -1.14
C ILE A 62 -9.84 8.62 -0.32
N MET A 63 -8.76 9.03 0.33
CA MET A 63 -8.75 10.22 1.18
C MET A 63 -8.53 11.51 0.37
N THR A 64 -8.82 12.64 0.98
CA THR A 64 -8.59 13.98 0.42
C THR A 64 -7.10 14.28 0.21
N ASP A 65 -6.77 15.46 -0.32
CA ASP A 65 -5.38 15.92 -0.46
C ASP A 65 -4.63 15.84 0.88
N GLY A 66 -3.39 15.34 0.81
CA GLY A 66 -2.54 15.16 1.98
C GLY A 66 -3.07 14.14 2.99
N TYR A 67 -4.02 13.28 2.60
CA TYR A 67 -4.61 12.24 3.45
C TYR A 67 -5.25 12.79 4.73
N GLN A 68 -5.92 13.96 4.63
CA GLN A 68 -6.43 14.65 5.82
C GLN A 68 -7.79 14.14 6.29
N GLN A 69 -8.67 13.79 5.35
CA GLN A 69 -10.06 13.43 5.63
C GLN A 69 -10.57 12.40 4.62
N ILE A 70 -11.62 11.68 5.00
CA ILE A 70 -12.29 10.71 4.14
C ILE A 70 -13.44 11.31 3.32
N VAL A 71 -13.93 12.50 3.69
CA VAL A 71 -15.07 13.18 3.07
C VAL A 71 -14.59 14.28 2.14
N HIS A 72 -14.94 14.16 0.88
CA HIS A 72 -14.66 15.15 -0.18
C HIS A 72 -15.83 16.12 -0.30
N LYS A 73 -15.57 17.42 -0.44
CA LYS A 73 -16.63 18.41 -0.73
C LYS A 73 -17.28 18.17 -2.09
N GLU A 74 -16.46 17.77 -3.05
CA GLU A 74 -16.86 17.44 -4.42
C GLU A 74 -15.87 16.41 -5.00
N VAL A 75 -16.31 15.61 -5.96
CA VAL A 75 -15.50 14.68 -6.72
C VAL A 75 -15.58 15.07 -8.20
N GLU A 76 -14.46 15.50 -8.79
CA GLU A 76 -14.34 15.77 -10.22
C GLU A 76 -13.55 14.64 -10.87
N ILE A 77 -14.12 14.00 -11.89
CA ILE A 77 -13.58 12.81 -12.56
C ILE A 77 -13.67 12.94 -14.08
N SER A 78 -12.84 12.17 -14.76
CA SER A 78 -12.93 11.95 -16.21
C SER A 78 -12.24 10.64 -16.60
N ALA A 79 -12.55 10.09 -17.77
CA ALA A 79 -11.81 8.97 -18.36
C ALA A 79 -11.60 9.22 -19.86
N ALA A 80 -10.51 8.70 -20.44
CA ALA A 80 -10.18 8.88 -21.84
C ALA A 80 -11.28 8.38 -22.78
N GLY A 81 -11.85 7.20 -22.51
CA GLY A 81 -12.94 6.59 -23.29
C GLY A 81 -14.35 6.99 -22.83
N GLY A 82 -14.45 7.88 -21.82
CA GLY A 82 -15.73 8.24 -21.19
C GLY A 82 -16.04 7.40 -19.97
N LEU A 83 -17.08 7.80 -19.24
CA LEU A 83 -17.50 7.20 -17.98
C LEU A 83 -18.89 6.56 -18.14
N ARG A 84 -19.05 5.40 -17.56
CA ARG A 84 -20.32 4.75 -17.29
C ARG A 84 -20.68 4.98 -15.84
N ILE A 85 -21.81 5.63 -15.59
CA ILE A 85 -22.27 6.08 -14.26
C ILE A 85 -23.60 5.41 -13.95
N GLU A 86 -23.57 4.48 -13.01
CA GLU A 86 -24.77 3.81 -12.50
C GLU A 86 -25.33 4.62 -11.33
N LYS A 87 -26.49 5.20 -11.54
CA LYS A 87 -27.28 5.92 -10.55
C LYS A 87 -28.55 5.13 -10.25
N LYS A 88 -29.27 5.51 -9.21
CA LYS A 88 -30.57 4.91 -8.89
C LYS A 88 -31.55 4.93 -10.08
N ASP A 89 -31.57 6.04 -10.81
CA ASP A 89 -32.58 6.30 -11.84
C ASP A 89 -32.16 5.76 -13.23
N GLY A 90 -31.00 5.10 -13.33
CA GLY A 90 -30.51 4.49 -14.55
C GLY A 90 -29.02 4.63 -14.79
N LEU A 91 -28.64 4.29 -16.00
CA LEU A 91 -27.27 4.30 -16.49
C LEU A 91 -27.06 5.53 -17.37
N GLU A 92 -26.00 6.31 -17.06
CA GLU A 92 -25.54 7.42 -17.88
C GLU A 92 -24.18 7.10 -18.47
N GLU A 93 -23.92 7.55 -19.70
CA GLU A 93 -22.61 7.47 -20.33
C GLU A 93 -22.15 8.86 -20.78
N THR A 94 -20.86 9.14 -20.61
CA THR A 94 -20.27 10.44 -20.97
C THR A 94 -19.37 10.27 -22.20
N ALA A 95 -19.10 11.40 -22.86
CA ALA A 95 -18.08 11.44 -23.91
C ALA A 95 -16.65 11.25 -23.33
N GLY A 96 -15.71 10.86 -24.19
CA GLY A 96 -14.32 10.75 -23.80
C GLY A 96 -13.73 12.06 -23.30
N ASN A 97 -13.00 12.00 -22.18
CA ASN A 97 -12.40 13.14 -21.49
C ASN A 97 -13.39 14.19 -20.93
N GLU A 98 -14.70 13.93 -21.00
CA GLU A 98 -15.67 14.79 -20.36
C GLU A 98 -15.45 14.81 -18.84
N LYS A 99 -15.51 16.00 -18.24
CA LYS A 99 -15.34 16.18 -16.81
C LYS A 99 -16.69 16.17 -16.13
N ILE A 100 -16.86 15.27 -15.20
CA ILE A 100 -18.07 15.15 -14.39
C ILE A 100 -17.74 15.56 -12.96
N LYS A 101 -18.57 16.43 -12.41
CA LYS A 101 -18.52 16.85 -11.02
C LYS A 101 -19.71 16.27 -10.29
N ILE A 102 -19.43 15.60 -9.16
CA ILE A 102 -20.43 14.98 -8.28
C ILE A 102 -20.27 15.59 -6.89
N THR A 103 -21.40 16.02 -6.32
CA THR A 103 -21.49 16.52 -4.95
C THR A 103 -22.55 15.73 -4.19
N LYS A 104 -22.65 15.93 -2.88
CA LYS A 104 -23.64 15.25 -2.05
C LYS A 104 -25.11 15.58 -2.43
N GLU A 105 -25.33 16.66 -3.16
CA GLU A 105 -26.64 17.07 -3.65
C GLU A 105 -27.07 16.35 -4.93
N ASP A 106 -26.20 15.51 -5.53
CA ASP A 106 -26.56 14.77 -6.74
C ASP A 106 -27.74 13.80 -6.46
N THR A 107 -28.76 13.87 -7.29
CA THR A 107 -29.98 13.07 -7.13
C THR A 107 -29.74 11.56 -7.30
N GLY A 108 -28.66 11.18 -7.95
CA GLY A 108 -28.25 9.77 -8.12
C GLY A 108 -28.01 9.02 -6.80
N PHE A 109 -27.78 9.74 -5.69
CA PHE A 109 -27.63 9.16 -4.36
C PHE A 109 -28.94 8.81 -3.65
N GLN A 110 -30.11 9.16 -4.18
CA GLN A 110 -31.38 9.10 -3.44
C GLN A 110 -31.73 7.75 -2.81
N ASN A 111 -31.04 6.66 -3.13
CA ASN A 111 -31.14 5.36 -2.44
C ASN A 111 -29.86 4.52 -2.52
N GLY A 112 -28.71 5.05 -2.25
CA GLY A 112 -27.50 4.25 -2.18
C GLY A 112 -26.23 4.96 -2.65
N LYS A 113 -25.43 4.25 -3.41
CA LYS A 113 -24.17 4.73 -3.98
C LYS A 113 -24.33 5.05 -5.47
N ILE A 114 -23.46 5.90 -5.99
CA ILE A 114 -23.21 6.03 -7.43
C ILE A 114 -21.99 5.17 -7.75
N ARG A 115 -22.10 4.26 -8.75
CA ARG A 115 -20.98 3.45 -9.22
C ARG A 115 -20.50 3.97 -10.57
N ILE A 116 -19.18 4.09 -10.72
CA ILE A 116 -18.56 4.70 -11.90
C ILE A 116 -17.45 3.78 -12.42
N GLN A 117 -17.43 3.58 -13.75
CA GLN A 117 -16.42 2.82 -14.45
C GLN A 117 -16.01 3.53 -15.73
N ALA A 118 -14.78 3.34 -16.20
CA ALA A 118 -14.39 3.74 -17.54
C ALA A 118 -15.04 2.81 -18.58
N ILE A 119 -15.60 3.37 -19.67
CA ILE A 119 -16.34 2.60 -20.70
C ILE A 119 -15.43 1.60 -21.40
N ASP A 120 -14.18 1.99 -21.66
CA ASP A 120 -13.18 1.19 -22.37
C ASP A 120 -12.38 0.23 -21.46
N GLY A 121 -12.75 0.12 -20.19
CA GLY A 121 -12.00 -0.62 -19.18
C GLY A 121 -10.69 0.06 -18.76
N GLY A 122 -10.48 1.33 -19.14
CA GLY A 122 -9.33 2.14 -18.78
C GLY A 122 -9.38 2.64 -17.32
N GLU A 123 -8.64 3.71 -17.05
CA GLU A 123 -8.57 4.32 -15.71
C GLU A 123 -9.45 5.58 -15.62
N ILE A 124 -9.99 5.80 -14.44
CA ILE A 124 -10.74 7.00 -14.07
C ILE A 124 -9.77 7.96 -13.40
N THR A 125 -9.55 9.13 -13.99
CA THR A 125 -8.74 10.20 -13.38
C THR A 125 -9.59 11.00 -12.41
N VAL A 126 -9.17 11.06 -11.14
CA VAL A 126 -9.79 11.92 -10.11
C VAL A 126 -9.06 13.26 -10.10
N ARG A 127 -9.75 14.31 -10.57
CA ARG A 127 -9.18 15.65 -10.77
C ARG A 127 -9.27 16.53 -9.53
N SER A 128 -10.13 16.17 -8.60
CA SER A 128 -10.37 16.90 -7.34
C SER A 128 -9.36 16.60 -6.25
N ILE A 129 -8.43 15.69 -6.47
CA ILE A 129 -7.35 15.38 -5.53
C ILE A 129 -5.98 15.31 -6.22
N ARG A 130 -4.92 15.40 -5.41
CA ARG A 130 -3.53 15.23 -5.85
C ARG A 130 -2.83 14.16 -5.03
N ARG A 131 -1.92 13.44 -5.70
CA ARG A 131 -0.95 12.52 -5.11
C ARG A 131 0.46 12.96 -5.56
N GLY A 132 1.50 12.26 -5.15
CA GLY A 132 2.89 12.67 -5.38
C GLY A 132 3.27 12.99 -6.84
N TYR A 133 2.47 12.53 -7.81
CA TYR A 133 2.71 12.76 -9.24
C TYR A 133 1.61 13.58 -9.96
N GLY A 134 0.64 14.12 -9.24
CA GLY A 134 -0.45 14.91 -9.81
C GLY A 134 -1.83 14.32 -9.53
N ASN A 135 -2.77 14.45 -10.47
CA ASN A 135 -4.09 13.85 -10.32
C ASN A 135 -3.99 12.33 -10.52
N PRO A 136 -4.42 11.52 -9.54
CA PRO A 136 -4.32 10.08 -9.63
C PRO A 136 -5.38 9.49 -10.57
N SER A 137 -5.05 8.36 -11.19
CA SER A 137 -5.97 7.57 -12.00
C SER A 137 -6.16 6.18 -11.41
N TYR A 138 -7.39 5.69 -11.42
CA TYR A 138 -7.80 4.46 -10.77
C TYR A 138 -8.42 3.49 -11.77
N ALA A 139 -7.93 2.27 -11.81
CA ALA A 139 -8.54 1.17 -12.53
C ALA A 139 -9.76 0.62 -11.75
N GLY A 140 -10.60 -0.19 -12.42
CA GLY A 140 -11.77 -0.82 -11.79
C GLY A 140 -12.96 0.14 -11.68
N ALA A 141 -13.59 0.19 -10.52
CA ALA A 141 -14.76 1.03 -10.27
C ALA A 141 -14.51 2.02 -9.12
N LEU A 142 -15.15 3.18 -9.20
CA LEU A 142 -15.30 4.11 -8.08
C LEU A 142 -16.74 4.05 -7.58
N ASP A 143 -16.92 3.70 -6.32
CA ASP A 143 -18.20 3.81 -5.62
C ASP A 143 -18.20 5.09 -4.79
N LEU A 144 -19.17 5.96 -5.01
CA LEU A 144 -19.35 7.20 -4.29
C LEU A 144 -20.54 7.09 -3.33
N TYR A 145 -20.38 7.59 -2.12
CA TYR A 145 -21.41 7.59 -1.06
C TYR A 145 -21.63 9.02 -0.56
N ALA A 146 -22.88 9.48 -0.60
CA ALA A 146 -23.23 10.78 -0.02
C ALA A 146 -23.29 10.71 1.50
N THR A 147 -22.74 11.73 2.15
CA THR A 147 -22.82 11.95 3.60
C THR A 147 -23.44 13.33 3.88
N SER A 148 -23.69 13.64 5.16
CA SER A 148 -24.15 14.99 5.56
C SER A 148 -23.14 16.09 5.20
N GLU A 149 -21.86 15.78 5.08
CA GLU A 149 -20.78 16.76 4.90
C GLU A 149 -20.20 16.77 3.48
N GLY A 150 -20.41 15.73 2.68
CA GLY A 150 -19.85 15.61 1.34
C GLY A 150 -19.99 14.21 0.76
N VAL A 151 -18.96 13.76 0.05
CA VAL A 151 -18.91 12.48 -0.66
C VAL A 151 -17.73 11.66 -0.20
N VAL A 152 -17.95 10.38 0.14
CA VAL A 152 -16.90 9.41 0.38
C VAL A 152 -16.68 8.60 -0.90
N MET A 153 -15.43 8.36 -1.26
CA MET A 153 -15.03 7.68 -2.49
C MET A 153 -14.29 6.38 -2.16
N VAL A 154 -14.73 5.26 -2.77
CA VAL A 154 -14.12 3.94 -2.61
C VAL A 154 -13.75 3.38 -3.98
N ASN A 155 -12.50 3.04 -4.18
CA ASN A 155 -12.02 2.36 -5.38
C ASN A 155 -12.09 0.84 -5.19
N GLU A 156 -12.78 0.15 -6.08
CA GLU A 156 -12.86 -1.31 -6.11
C GLU A 156 -12.13 -1.85 -7.32
N LEU A 157 -11.15 -2.72 -7.09
CA LEU A 157 -10.34 -3.30 -8.16
C LEU A 157 -9.75 -4.66 -7.74
N PRO A 158 -9.29 -5.49 -8.71
CA PRO A 158 -8.54 -6.71 -8.40
C PRO A 158 -7.28 -6.42 -7.56
N LEU A 159 -6.99 -7.29 -6.59
CA LEU A 159 -5.84 -7.15 -5.68
C LEU A 159 -4.51 -6.97 -6.42
N GLU A 160 -4.26 -7.72 -7.49
CA GLU A 160 -3.01 -7.60 -8.26
C GLU A 160 -2.87 -6.21 -8.92
N ASN A 161 -3.97 -5.61 -9.38
CA ASN A 161 -3.96 -4.26 -9.93
C ASN A 161 -3.69 -3.20 -8.85
N TYR A 162 -4.24 -3.39 -7.65
CA TYR A 162 -3.94 -2.57 -6.48
C TYR A 162 -2.44 -2.59 -6.15
N LEU A 163 -1.83 -3.78 -6.11
CA LEU A 163 -0.40 -3.94 -5.81
C LEU A 163 0.51 -3.26 -6.84
N CYS A 164 0.12 -3.19 -8.10
CA CYS A 164 0.87 -2.43 -9.12
C CYS A 164 0.98 -0.93 -8.82
N LYS A 165 0.09 -0.39 -7.98
CA LYS A 165 0.10 1.01 -7.53
C LYS A 165 0.64 1.17 -6.09
N VAL A 166 0.61 0.13 -5.27
CA VAL A 166 1.18 0.11 -3.92
C VAL A 166 2.69 -0.04 -3.98
N VAL A 167 3.21 -1.05 -4.67
CA VAL A 167 4.65 -1.35 -4.67
C VAL A 167 5.50 -0.13 -5.04
N PRO A 168 5.24 0.61 -6.14
CA PRO A 168 6.04 1.80 -6.45
C PRO A 168 5.77 2.99 -5.52
N SER A 169 4.68 2.98 -4.74
CA SER A 169 4.38 4.01 -3.75
C SER A 169 5.10 3.78 -2.41
N GLU A 170 5.42 2.52 -2.10
CA GLU A 170 6.11 2.11 -0.87
C GLU A 170 7.62 1.94 -1.05
N MET A 171 8.07 1.48 -2.21
CA MET A 171 9.46 1.21 -2.50
C MET A 171 9.88 1.87 -3.81
N PRO A 172 11.04 2.57 -3.87
CA PRO A 172 11.53 3.13 -5.13
C PRO A 172 11.65 2.06 -6.23
N ALA A 173 11.01 2.30 -7.37
CA ALA A 173 10.99 1.35 -8.50
C ALA A 173 12.38 1.11 -9.13
N SER A 174 13.40 1.90 -8.74
CA SER A 174 14.80 1.71 -9.11
C SER A 174 15.54 0.66 -8.28
N TYR A 175 14.89 0.10 -7.25
CA TYR A 175 15.49 -0.96 -6.42
C TYR A 175 15.63 -2.26 -7.22
N GLN A 176 16.47 -3.16 -6.70
CA GLN A 176 16.73 -4.45 -7.32
C GLN A 176 15.43 -5.27 -7.49
N LYS A 177 15.34 -5.98 -8.62
CA LYS A 177 14.14 -6.75 -8.98
C LYS A 177 13.66 -7.69 -7.86
N GLU A 178 14.59 -8.39 -7.19
CA GLU A 178 14.23 -9.32 -6.12
C GLU A 178 13.74 -8.60 -4.85
N ALA A 179 14.22 -7.37 -4.58
CA ALA A 179 13.66 -6.54 -3.51
C ALA A 179 12.23 -6.10 -3.82
N LEU A 180 11.95 -5.69 -5.07
CA LEU A 180 10.59 -5.36 -5.51
C LEU A 180 9.65 -6.57 -5.45
N LYS A 181 10.13 -7.79 -5.77
CA LYS A 181 9.36 -9.02 -5.61
C LYS A 181 9.05 -9.33 -4.15
N ALA A 182 10.04 -9.20 -3.27
CA ALA A 182 9.83 -9.38 -1.83
C ALA A 182 8.79 -8.38 -1.30
N GLN A 183 8.89 -7.11 -1.70
CA GLN A 183 7.89 -6.08 -1.36
C GLN A 183 6.50 -6.46 -1.89
N ALA A 184 6.39 -6.97 -3.12
CA ALA A 184 5.11 -7.38 -3.69
C ALA A 184 4.47 -8.54 -2.92
N ILE A 185 5.27 -9.53 -2.50
CA ILE A 185 4.80 -10.67 -1.68
C ILE A 185 4.34 -10.20 -0.29
N CYS A 186 5.12 -9.33 0.36
CA CYS A 186 4.75 -8.76 1.65
C CYS A 186 3.50 -7.89 1.54
N ALA A 187 3.44 -6.99 0.56
CA ALA A 187 2.29 -6.13 0.35
C ALA A 187 1.02 -6.93 0.04
N ARG A 188 1.13 -8.03 -0.73
CA ARG A 188 0.01 -8.92 -1.04
C ARG A 188 -0.49 -9.64 0.22
N SER A 189 0.42 -10.17 1.02
CA SER A 189 0.08 -10.88 2.26
C SER A 189 -0.63 -9.95 3.24
N TYR A 190 -0.12 -8.73 3.40
CA TYR A 190 -0.75 -7.70 4.22
C TYR A 190 -2.15 -7.35 3.71
N ALA A 191 -2.30 -7.01 2.43
CA ALA A 191 -3.58 -6.66 1.83
C ALA A 191 -4.60 -7.81 1.90
N TYR A 192 -4.12 -9.05 1.71
CA TYR A 192 -4.96 -10.25 1.83
C TYR A 192 -5.57 -10.37 3.24
N ARG A 193 -4.82 -10.04 4.28
CA ARG A 193 -5.35 -10.01 5.66
C ARG A 193 -6.40 -8.93 5.84
N GLN A 194 -6.21 -7.75 5.24
CA GLN A 194 -7.14 -6.62 5.33
C GLN A 194 -8.47 -6.91 4.60
N ILE A 195 -8.46 -7.67 3.50
CA ILE A 195 -9.68 -8.03 2.76
C ILE A 195 -10.64 -8.91 3.58
N MET A 196 -10.18 -9.53 4.65
CA MET A 196 -11.01 -10.42 5.48
C MET A 196 -12.06 -9.65 6.30
N ASP A 197 -11.89 -8.35 6.48
CA ASP A 197 -12.80 -7.49 7.23
C ASP A 197 -12.87 -6.08 6.62
N TYR A 198 -13.87 -5.30 7.03
CA TYR A 198 -14.03 -3.91 6.60
C TYR A 198 -13.58 -2.95 7.71
N ALA A 199 -12.51 -2.18 7.46
CA ALA A 199 -12.13 -1.10 8.35
C ALA A 199 -13.17 0.05 8.34
N TYR A 200 -13.92 0.17 7.25
CA TYR A 200 -14.99 1.17 7.06
C TYR A 200 -16.28 0.47 6.62
N PRO A 201 -17.02 -0.16 7.57
CA PRO A 201 -18.18 -0.99 7.25
C PRO A 201 -19.31 -0.23 6.52
N GLU A 202 -19.49 1.04 6.85
CA GLU A 202 -20.54 1.89 6.23
C GLU A 202 -20.35 2.04 4.72
N TYR A 203 -19.08 1.99 4.26
CA TYR A 203 -18.69 2.14 2.85
C TYR A 203 -18.22 0.82 2.25
N GLN A 204 -18.23 -0.25 3.05
CA GLN A 204 -17.70 -1.56 2.67
C GLN A 204 -16.24 -1.44 2.17
N ALA A 205 -15.41 -0.57 2.78
CA ALA A 205 -14.02 -0.42 2.43
C ALA A 205 -13.11 -1.16 3.42
N HIS A 206 -12.14 -1.90 2.87
CA HIS A 206 -11.22 -2.73 3.65
C HIS A 206 -10.10 -1.90 4.26
N VAL A 207 -9.64 -0.88 3.54
CA VAL A 207 -8.48 -0.03 3.88
C VAL A 207 -8.72 1.38 3.36
N ASN A 208 -7.89 2.34 3.80
CA ASN A 208 -7.72 3.62 3.10
C ASN A 208 -6.40 3.64 2.30
N ASP A 209 -6.15 4.72 1.56
CA ASP A 209 -5.00 4.87 0.66
C ASP A 209 -3.78 5.54 1.31
N SER A 210 -3.74 5.67 2.65
CA SER A 210 -2.69 6.35 3.41
C SER A 210 -1.71 5.38 4.10
N VAL A 211 -0.75 5.95 4.83
CA VAL A 211 0.21 5.22 5.67
C VAL A 211 -0.40 4.44 6.83
N GLU A 212 -1.69 4.63 7.13
CA GLU A 212 -2.40 3.81 8.12
C GLU A 212 -2.52 2.36 7.67
N TYR A 213 -2.51 2.13 6.35
CA TYR A 213 -2.52 0.81 5.72
C TYR A 213 -1.34 0.68 4.76
N GLN A 214 -1.56 0.95 3.49
CA GLN A 214 -0.53 0.93 2.45
C GLN A 214 -0.71 2.16 1.57
N VAL A 215 0.37 2.91 1.34
CA VAL A 215 0.32 4.06 0.45
C VAL A 215 -0.04 3.59 -0.96
N TYR A 216 -1.20 4.04 -1.42
CA TYR A 216 -1.77 3.61 -2.68
C TYR A 216 -1.77 4.74 -3.70
N ASN A 217 -1.21 4.46 -4.88
CA ASN A 217 -1.27 5.35 -6.05
C ASN A 217 -0.65 6.74 -5.81
N ASN A 218 0.44 6.80 -5.02
CA ASN A 218 1.17 8.06 -4.71
C ASN A 218 2.43 8.26 -5.56
N SER A 219 2.81 7.29 -6.39
CA SER A 219 3.95 7.34 -7.32
C SER A 219 3.51 7.02 -8.73
N TYR A 220 4.29 7.45 -9.72
CA TYR A 220 4.07 7.02 -11.10
C TYR A 220 4.10 5.49 -11.19
N PRO A 221 3.21 4.89 -12.00
CA PRO A 221 3.33 3.49 -12.37
C PRO A 221 4.72 3.21 -12.94
N ALA A 222 5.31 2.08 -12.55
CA ALA A 222 6.63 1.68 -13.00
C ALA A 222 6.61 0.24 -13.51
N ASP A 223 7.16 0.03 -14.71
CA ASP A 223 7.17 -1.29 -15.34
C ASP A 223 7.93 -2.32 -14.50
N THR A 224 9.02 -1.92 -13.83
CA THR A 224 9.80 -2.81 -12.94
C THR A 224 8.99 -3.30 -11.74
N ALA A 225 8.24 -2.40 -11.10
CA ALA A 225 7.35 -2.75 -9.98
C ALA A 225 6.16 -3.60 -10.47
N THR A 226 5.54 -3.22 -11.58
CA THR A 226 4.46 -3.99 -12.21
C THR A 226 4.92 -5.40 -12.58
N GLN A 227 6.13 -5.54 -13.13
CA GLN A 227 6.69 -6.86 -13.46
C GLN A 227 6.98 -7.68 -12.22
N ALA A 228 7.47 -7.08 -11.12
CA ALA A 228 7.69 -7.77 -9.86
C ALA A 228 6.38 -8.31 -9.26
N VAL A 229 5.29 -7.54 -9.31
CA VAL A 229 3.94 -7.99 -8.91
C VAL A 229 3.50 -9.19 -9.76
N LYS A 230 3.62 -9.09 -11.09
CA LYS A 230 3.25 -10.18 -12.02
C LYS A 230 4.09 -11.45 -11.81
N ASP A 231 5.40 -11.31 -11.62
CA ASP A 231 6.32 -12.43 -11.39
C ASP A 231 6.02 -13.20 -10.09
N THR A 232 5.32 -12.54 -9.16
CA THR A 232 4.97 -13.09 -7.83
C THR A 232 3.47 -13.25 -7.63
N THR A 233 2.67 -13.22 -8.71
CA THR A 233 1.20 -13.30 -8.64
C THR A 233 0.75 -14.49 -7.78
N GLY A 234 -0.15 -14.23 -6.82
CA GLY A 234 -0.72 -15.22 -5.92
C GLY A 234 0.23 -15.72 -4.81
N GLN A 235 1.50 -15.28 -4.77
CA GLN A 235 2.42 -15.65 -3.72
C GLN A 235 2.19 -14.81 -2.45
N VAL A 236 2.00 -15.49 -1.33
CA VAL A 236 1.82 -14.88 0.00
C VAL A 236 2.68 -15.61 1.03
N VAL A 237 2.94 -14.94 2.15
CA VAL A 237 3.65 -15.54 3.29
C VAL A 237 2.63 -16.29 4.16
N TRP A 238 2.93 -17.54 4.49
CA TRP A 238 2.10 -18.38 5.36
C TRP A 238 2.75 -18.62 6.71
N TYR A 239 1.92 -18.65 7.75
CA TYR A 239 2.32 -19.05 9.08
C TYR A 239 1.20 -19.85 9.73
N GLN A 240 1.47 -21.08 10.18
CA GLN A 240 0.50 -21.97 10.83
C GLN A 240 -0.85 -22.09 10.10
N GLY A 241 -0.80 -22.25 8.77
CA GLY A 241 -1.99 -22.44 7.94
C GLY A 241 -2.79 -21.15 7.64
N ASN A 242 -2.29 -19.99 8.02
CA ASN A 242 -2.90 -18.69 7.74
C ASN A 242 -1.93 -17.78 6.99
N VAL A 243 -2.46 -16.86 6.18
CA VAL A 243 -1.63 -15.80 5.59
C VAL A 243 -1.12 -14.90 6.71
N ALA A 244 0.20 -14.67 6.73
CA ALA A 244 0.86 -13.87 7.74
C ALA A 244 0.58 -12.36 7.55
N SER A 245 0.50 -11.61 8.65
CA SER A 245 0.55 -10.14 8.63
C SER A 245 2.00 -9.72 8.45
N THR A 246 2.32 -9.17 7.29
CA THR A 246 3.68 -8.83 6.89
C THR A 246 3.88 -7.33 6.95
N TYR A 247 4.14 -6.80 8.14
CA TYR A 247 4.44 -5.38 8.33
C TYR A 247 5.81 -5.06 7.75
N TYR A 248 5.97 -3.86 7.17
CA TYR A 248 7.22 -3.38 6.61
C TYR A 248 7.41 -1.89 6.88
N PHE A 249 8.65 -1.44 6.85
CA PHE A 249 9.04 -0.06 7.12
C PHE A 249 10.32 0.29 6.32
N SER A 250 10.64 1.57 6.22
CA SER A 250 11.73 2.05 5.35
C SER A 250 13.11 1.89 5.97
N THR A 251 13.23 2.05 7.29
CA THR A 251 14.52 2.08 7.99
C THR A 251 14.34 1.57 9.41
N SER A 252 15.14 0.58 9.81
CA SER A 252 15.30 0.17 11.19
C SER A 252 16.39 1.00 11.88
N CYS A 253 16.59 0.79 13.16
CA CYS A 253 17.79 1.27 13.88
C CYS A 253 18.81 0.15 14.12
N GLY A 254 18.92 -0.79 13.17
CA GLY A 254 19.76 -1.98 13.23
C GLY A 254 19.07 -3.22 13.78
N GLU A 255 17.82 -3.08 14.23
CA GLU A 255 17.03 -4.17 14.81
C GLU A 255 15.55 -3.97 14.50
N THR A 256 14.83 -5.04 14.17
CA THR A 256 13.36 -5.00 14.05
C THR A 256 12.72 -5.04 15.44
N THR A 257 11.42 -4.90 15.52
CA THR A 257 10.67 -5.04 16.77
C THR A 257 9.62 -6.15 16.69
N ASP A 258 9.06 -6.53 17.80
CA ASP A 258 7.93 -7.46 17.91
C ASP A 258 6.61 -6.71 18.20
N MET A 259 5.53 -7.46 18.41
CA MET A 259 4.19 -6.91 18.63
C MET A 259 4.05 -6.10 19.90
N THR A 260 4.96 -6.24 20.88
CA THR A 260 4.92 -5.48 22.13
C THR A 260 5.12 -3.97 21.91
N ALA A 261 5.73 -3.57 20.78
CA ALA A 261 5.86 -2.16 20.40
C ALA A 261 4.51 -1.47 20.16
N TRP A 262 3.46 -2.23 19.82
CA TRP A 262 2.10 -1.73 19.68
C TRP A 262 1.21 -2.01 20.90
N GLY A 263 1.79 -2.57 21.96
CA GLY A 263 1.07 -2.92 23.18
C GLY A 263 0.35 -4.26 23.13
N ASP A 264 0.58 -5.05 22.08
CA ASP A 264 0.01 -6.38 21.92
C ASP A 264 0.88 -7.43 22.65
N GLU A 265 0.25 -8.50 23.11
CA GLU A 265 0.96 -9.66 23.66
C GLU A 265 1.46 -10.58 22.53
N VAL A 266 2.70 -11.08 22.68
CA VAL A 266 3.22 -12.14 21.79
C VAL A 266 2.49 -13.44 22.11
N ASN A 267 1.93 -14.07 21.09
CA ASN A 267 1.19 -15.31 21.19
C ASN A 267 1.48 -16.22 19.96
N GLU A 268 0.94 -17.42 19.96
CA GLU A 268 1.21 -18.39 18.86
C GLU A 268 0.87 -17.84 17.47
N SER A 269 -0.14 -17.00 17.34
CA SER A 269 -0.57 -16.48 16.02
C SER A 269 0.32 -15.37 15.47
N ASN A 270 1.11 -14.70 16.30
CA ASN A 270 2.00 -13.59 15.91
C ASN A 270 3.48 -13.81 16.28
N ALA A 271 3.84 -15.00 16.81
CA ALA A 271 5.19 -15.31 17.26
C ALA A 271 6.28 -15.26 16.15
N TYR A 272 5.89 -15.20 14.89
CA TYR A 272 6.81 -14.98 13.78
C TYR A 272 7.28 -13.52 13.64
N LEU A 273 6.56 -12.57 14.24
CA LEU A 273 6.94 -11.15 14.30
C LEU A 273 7.89 -10.93 15.47
N GLN A 274 9.16 -11.24 15.27
CA GLN A 274 10.18 -11.16 16.30
C GLN A 274 11.15 -10.01 16.02
N SER A 275 11.73 -9.50 17.10
CA SER A 275 12.89 -8.62 17.01
C SER A 275 14.09 -9.42 16.51
N ILE A 276 14.68 -8.99 15.39
CA ILE A 276 15.90 -9.56 14.83
C ILE A 276 16.89 -8.46 14.48
N SER A 277 18.18 -8.75 14.66
CA SER A 277 19.24 -7.86 14.18
C SER A 277 19.29 -7.91 12.66
N VAL A 278 19.28 -6.73 12.03
CA VAL A 278 19.42 -6.56 10.57
C VAL A 278 20.86 -6.21 10.17
N CYS A 279 21.81 -6.31 11.11
CA CYS A 279 23.24 -6.14 10.84
C CYS A 279 23.79 -7.34 10.07
N GLY A 280 24.58 -7.07 9.02
CA GLY A 280 25.34 -8.08 8.30
C GLY A 280 26.77 -8.21 8.82
N ASP A 281 27.59 -9.04 8.13
CA ASP A 281 28.99 -9.29 8.48
C ASP A 281 29.85 -8.03 8.46
N VAL A 282 29.44 -7.00 7.70
CA VAL A 282 30.12 -5.70 7.57
C VAL A 282 29.53 -4.63 8.49
N GLY A 283 28.64 -5.01 9.41
CA GLY A 283 27.95 -4.12 10.33
C GLY A 283 26.54 -3.78 9.86
N ASP A 284 26.00 -2.71 10.42
CA ASP A 284 24.66 -2.24 10.12
C ASP A 284 24.61 -1.54 8.74
N TYR A 285 23.76 -2.07 7.84
CA TYR A 285 23.60 -1.54 6.49
C TYR A 285 22.88 -0.19 6.45
N GLU A 286 22.11 0.14 7.49
CA GLU A 286 21.25 1.32 7.52
C GLU A 286 21.83 2.49 8.30
N LYS A 287 22.98 2.30 8.99
CA LYS A 287 23.59 3.30 9.92
C LYS A 287 23.80 4.69 9.32
N ASP A 288 24.00 4.75 8.01
CA ASP A 288 24.27 6.00 7.29
C ASP A 288 22.99 6.61 6.67
N LEU A 289 21.82 5.99 6.89
CA LEU A 289 20.54 6.51 6.40
C LEU A 289 20.04 7.65 7.29
N PRO A 290 19.37 8.67 6.71
CA PRO A 290 18.92 9.86 7.46
C PRO A 290 17.95 9.56 8.61
N TRP A 291 17.20 8.45 8.52
CA TRP A 291 16.20 8.07 9.49
C TRP A 291 16.66 7.02 10.50
N TYR A 292 17.92 6.58 10.40
CA TYR A 292 18.50 5.60 11.32
C TYR A 292 18.55 6.14 12.76
N GLN A 293 19.10 7.34 12.92
CA GLN A 293 19.04 8.11 14.17
C GLN A 293 18.82 9.58 13.82
N TRP A 294 17.90 10.21 14.48
CA TRP A 294 17.60 11.63 14.28
C TRP A 294 17.20 12.31 15.59
N THR A 295 17.38 13.60 15.63
CA THR A 295 16.96 14.46 16.72
C THR A 295 16.12 15.59 16.16
N ALA A 296 15.02 15.89 16.81
CA ALA A 296 14.19 17.04 16.49
C ALA A 296 13.99 17.89 17.75
N GLU A 297 14.08 19.19 17.59
CA GLU A 297 13.80 20.14 18.65
C GLU A 297 12.53 20.92 18.28
N ILE A 298 11.66 21.10 19.25
CA ILE A 298 10.45 21.89 19.14
C ILE A 298 10.35 22.83 20.34
N SER A 299 10.06 24.12 20.09
CA SER A 299 9.89 25.05 21.20
C SER A 299 8.66 24.71 22.04
N SER A 300 8.69 25.09 23.31
CA SER A 300 7.56 24.87 24.24
C SER A 300 6.26 25.51 23.72
N GLU A 301 6.35 26.69 23.14
CA GLU A 301 5.21 27.42 22.57
C GLU A 301 4.58 26.64 21.40
N ARG A 302 5.42 26.12 20.49
CA ARG A 302 4.95 25.32 19.36
C ARG A 302 4.36 24.00 19.81
N MET A 303 4.96 23.37 20.82
CA MET A 303 4.44 22.13 21.42
C MET A 303 3.09 22.38 22.06
N ALA A 304 2.97 23.45 22.88
CA ALA A 304 1.71 23.83 23.52
C ALA A 304 0.61 24.11 22.49
N ALA A 305 0.92 24.83 21.40
CA ALA A 305 -0.03 25.08 20.34
C ALA A 305 -0.52 23.81 19.62
N LEU A 306 0.38 22.86 19.34
CA LEU A 306 0.02 21.57 18.74
C LEU A 306 -0.87 20.73 19.66
N LEU A 307 -0.48 20.63 20.93
CA LEU A 307 -1.23 19.89 21.94
C LEU A 307 -2.59 20.53 22.23
N SER A 308 -2.67 21.87 22.27
CA SER A 308 -3.94 22.60 22.45
C SER A 308 -4.89 22.33 21.29
N ASN A 309 -4.40 22.35 20.06
CA ASN A 309 -5.19 22.00 18.88
C ASN A 309 -5.72 20.57 18.94
N TYR A 310 -4.86 19.62 19.31
CA TYR A 310 -5.23 18.21 19.45
C TYR A 310 -6.25 17.99 20.59
N ALA A 311 -6.06 18.64 21.71
CA ALA A 311 -6.94 18.54 22.89
C ALA A 311 -8.23 19.38 22.76
N GLY A 312 -8.35 20.26 21.75
CA GLY A 312 -9.48 21.18 21.59
C GLY A 312 -9.61 22.22 22.71
N LYS A 313 -8.52 22.48 23.43
CA LYS A 313 -8.47 23.47 24.52
C LYS A 313 -7.06 24.04 24.66
N ASP A 314 -6.95 25.26 25.16
CA ASP A 314 -5.67 25.88 25.50
C ASP A 314 -5.00 25.15 26.68
N LEU A 315 -3.80 24.63 26.47
CA LEU A 315 -2.99 23.95 27.46
C LEU A 315 -1.89 24.84 28.08
N GLY A 316 -1.82 26.12 27.66
CA GLY A 316 -0.79 27.05 28.09
C GLY A 316 0.56 26.80 27.39
N THR A 317 1.60 27.54 27.80
CA THR A 317 2.99 27.41 27.31
C THR A 317 3.88 26.80 28.36
#